data_8de4027ee0a9bec7a5e890ea8e91f046
#
_entry.id   8de4027ee0a9bec7a5e890ea8e91f046
#
_cell.length_a   1.000
_cell.length_b   1.000
_cell.length_c   1.000
_cell.angle_alpha   90.00
_cell.angle_beta   90.00
_cell.angle_gamma   90.00
#
_symmetry.space_group_name_H-M   'P 1'
#
loop_
_entity.id
_entity.type
_entity.pdbx_description
1 polymer ?
#
loop_
_entity_poly.entity_id
_entity_poly.type
_entity_poly.pdbx_seq_one_letter_code
_entity_poly.pdbx_strand_id
1 'polypeptide(L)'
;MDRPKVRFKGFTDDWEKRKLGEVAEIYDGVHQTPEYQDKGIMFLSVENIATLKSQKYISEEAFEHDYKVYPQKGDILMTRIGDVGTTNVVETSEKLAFYVSLALLKPQTIDSYFLHNIMGAFEFQKGLKERTLLTAIPQKINKDEIGKIPFSITLNIDEQKKIGDYFKKLDHLITFHQRKYFKYEKYKNKLIDI
;
A
#
# COMPACT_ATOMS: atom_id res chain seq x y z
N MET A 1 3.13 -4.11 27.86
CA MET A 1 1.75 -4.10 27.34
C MET A 1 1.66 -2.92 26.40
N ASP A 2 1.58 -3.19 25.09
CA ASP A 2 1.54 -2.13 24.10
C ASP A 2 0.08 -1.81 23.78
N ARG A 3 -0.46 -0.79 24.46
CA ARG A 3 -1.79 -0.26 24.16
C ARG A 3 -1.64 1.09 23.45
N PRO A 4 -2.39 1.38 22.40
CA PRO A 4 -2.41 2.72 21.84
C PRO A 4 -2.94 3.72 22.88
N LYS A 5 -2.37 4.94 22.90
CA LYS A 5 -2.77 6.00 23.84
C LYS A 5 -4.22 6.47 23.61
N VAL A 6 -4.68 6.37 22.39
CA VAL A 6 -6.05 6.72 21.97
C VAL A 6 -6.69 5.51 21.33
N ARG A 7 -7.90 5.16 21.75
CA ARG A 7 -8.62 3.96 21.34
C ARG A 7 -10.12 4.23 21.28
N PHE A 8 -10.82 3.53 20.41
CA PHE A 8 -12.28 3.58 20.39
C PHE A 8 -12.87 3.00 21.68
N LYS A 9 -13.93 3.62 22.20
CA LYS A 9 -14.62 3.12 23.42
C LYS A 9 -15.17 1.70 23.16
N GLY A 10 -14.99 0.84 24.15
CA GLY A 10 -15.49 -0.53 24.16
C GLY A 10 -14.44 -1.60 23.85
N PHE A 11 -13.22 -1.22 23.44
CA PHE A 11 -12.12 -2.16 23.21
C PHE A 11 -11.10 -2.03 24.34
N THR A 12 -10.82 -3.14 25.03
CA THR A 12 -9.97 -3.18 26.25
C THR A 12 -8.83 -4.17 26.14
N ASP A 13 -8.88 -5.11 25.18
CA ASP A 13 -7.89 -6.17 25.03
C ASP A 13 -6.51 -5.61 24.69
N ASP A 14 -5.47 -6.26 25.14
CA ASP A 14 -4.10 -5.86 24.84
C ASP A 14 -3.79 -6.10 23.36
N TRP A 15 -2.94 -5.24 22.79
CA TRP A 15 -2.37 -5.45 21.48
C TRP A 15 -1.18 -6.39 21.57
N GLU A 16 -1.00 -7.22 20.57
CA GLU A 16 0.07 -8.22 20.50
C GLU A 16 1.09 -7.85 19.43
N LYS A 17 2.36 -8.20 19.67
CA LYS A 17 3.39 -8.10 18.64
C LYS A 17 3.29 -9.25 17.66
N ARG A 18 3.25 -8.91 16.38
CA ARG A 18 3.26 -9.84 15.25
C ARG A 18 4.28 -9.39 14.22
N LYS A 19 4.76 -10.33 13.40
CA LYS A 19 5.53 -10.02 12.20
C LYS A 19 4.58 -9.92 11.00
N LEU A 20 4.92 -9.11 10.00
CA LEU A 20 4.05 -8.93 8.84
C LEU A 20 3.75 -10.24 8.12
N GLY A 21 4.74 -11.13 7.96
CA GLY A 21 4.54 -12.44 7.34
C GLY A 21 3.66 -13.44 8.13
N GLU A 22 3.27 -13.11 9.38
CA GLU A 22 2.34 -13.91 10.16
C GLU A 22 0.87 -13.54 9.87
N VAL A 23 0.63 -12.38 9.27
CA VAL A 23 -0.72 -11.84 9.02
C VAL A 23 -1.01 -11.54 7.56
N ALA A 24 0.01 -11.54 6.69
CA ALA A 24 -0.13 -11.34 5.25
C ALA A 24 0.91 -12.18 4.48
N GLU A 25 0.51 -12.73 3.36
CA GLU A 25 1.43 -13.32 2.39
C GLU A 25 2.06 -12.20 1.55
N ILE A 26 3.33 -12.37 1.15
CA ILE A 26 4.09 -11.35 0.44
C ILE A 26 4.64 -11.93 -0.86
N TYR A 27 4.41 -11.22 -1.96
CA TYR A 27 4.82 -11.64 -3.30
C TYR A 27 5.58 -10.52 -4.01
N ASP A 28 6.54 -10.93 -4.84
CA ASP A 28 7.27 -10.03 -5.74
C ASP A 28 6.51 -9.87 -7.06
N GLY A 29 6.65 -8.71 -7.69
CA GLY A 29 6.31 -8.51 -9.09
C GLY A 29 7.35 -9.09 -10.03
N VAL A 30 7.08 -9.01 -11.32
CA VAL A 30 8.01 -9.49 -12.36
C VAL A 30 9.31 -8.68 -12.33
N HIS A 31 10.42 -9.38 -12.59
CA HIS A 31 11.76 -8.77 -12.61
C HIS A 31 12.15 -8.26 -14.00
N GLN A 32 11.56 -8.82 -15.05
CA GLN A 32 11.81 -8.40 -16.41
C GLN A 32 10.83 -7.30 -16.79
N THR A 33 11.31 -6.29 -17.51
CA THR A 33 10.42 -5.28 -18.09
C THR A 33 9.64 -5.92 -19.22
N PRO A 34 8.31 -5.96 -19.14
CA PRO A 34 7.49 -6.56 -20.19
C PRO A 34 7.43 -5.67 -21.43
N GLU A 35 6.99 -6.24 -22.54
CA GLU A 35 6.60 -5.46 -23.70
C GLU A 35 5.29 -4.72 -23.43
N TYR A 36 5.35 -3.38 -23.52
CA TYR A 36 4.17 -2.54 -23.27
C TYR A 36 3.29 -2.43 -24.49
N GLN A 37 1.99 -2.35 -24.25
CA GLN A 37 0.95 -2.19 -25.26
C GLN A 37 0.05 -0.97 -24.93
N ASP A 38 -0.73 -0.52 -25.92
CA ASP A 38 -1.69 0.58 -25.74
C ASP A 38 -2.93 0.16 -24.93
N LYS A 39 -3.24 -1.13 -24.88
CA LYS A 39 -4.41 -1.72 -24.20
C LYS A 39 -4.06 -3.08 -23.63
N GLY A 40 -4.82 -3.53 -22.63
CA GLY A 40 -4.65 -4.83 -22.01
C GLY A 40 -4.73 -4.74 -20.49
N ILE A 41 -3.90 -5.52 -19.80
CA ILE A 41 -3.81 -5.52 -18.34
C ILE A 41 -2.91 -4.37 -17.91
N MET A 42 -3.43 -3.49 -17.04
CA MET A 42 -2.68 -2.35 -16.50
C MET A 42 -1.46 -2.81 -15.71
N PHE A 43 -0.30 -2.24 -16.04
CA PHE A 43 0.98 -2.54 -15.42
C PHE A 43 1.42 -1.43 -14.46
N LEU A 44 1.64 -1.78 -13.20
CA LEU A 44 1.99 -0.87 -12.12
C LEU A 44 3.47 -1.01 -11.73
N SER A 45 4.08 0.13 -11.40
CA SER A 45 5.42 0.22 -10.82
C SER A 45 5.44 1.23 -9.67
N VAL A 46 6.60 1.50 -9.07
CA VAL A 46 6.73 2.41 -7.93
C VAL A 46 6.09 3.79 -8.19
N GLU A 47 6.17 4.31 -9.41
CA GLU A 47 5.59 5.60 -9.80
C GLU A 47 4.06 5.65 -9.71
N ASN A 48 3.40 4.50 -9.69
CA ASN A 48 1.94 4.39 -9.70
C ASN A 48 1.33 4.19 -8.31
N ILE A 49 2.15 4.06 -7.26
CA ILE A 49 1.67 3.67 -5.92
C ILE A 49 0.60 4.60 -5.36
N ALA A 50 0.71 5.90 -5.59
CA ALA A 50 -0.23 6.88 -5.05
C ALA A 50 -1.66 6.77 -5.59
N THR A 51 -1.83 6.30 -6.83
CA THR A 51 -3.13 6.27 -7.51
C THR A 51 -3.56 4.89 -7.98
N LEU A 52 -2.64 3.93 -8.04
CA LEU A 52 -2.79 2.62 -8.69
C LEU A 52 -3.34 2.73 -10.12
N LYS A 53 -2.89 3.78 -10.85
CA LYS A 53 -3.23 4.03 -12.24
C LYS A 53 -1.97 4.17 -13.07
N SER A 54 -1.97 3.59 -14.25
CA SER A 54 -0.87 3.62 -15.20
C SER A 54 -1.40 3.82 -16.62
N GLN A 55 -0.52 4.29 -17.51
CA GLN A 55 -0.73 4.30 -18.97
C GLN A 55 0.01 3.15 -19.66
N LYS A 56 0.65 2.27 -18.87
CA LYS A 56 1.37 1.11 -19.36
C LYS A 56 0.48 -0.11 -19.22
N TYR A 57 0.38 -0.89 -20.27
CA TYR A 57 -0.41 -2.13 -20.30
C TYR A 57 0.46 -3.26 -20.85
N ILE A 58 0.11 -4.49 -20.50
CA ILE A 58 0.70 -5.71 -21.06
C ILE A 58 -0.41 -6.55 -21.70
N SER A 59 -0.04 -7.48 -22.59
CA SER A 59 -1.01 -8.39 -23.17
C SER A 59 -1.61 -9.34 -22.12
N GLU A 60 -2.81 -9.85 -22.37
CA GLU A 60 -3.41 -10.89 -21.53
C GLU A 60 -2.55 -12.16 -21.52
N GLU A 61 -1.95 -12.50 -22.66
CA GLU A 61 -1.07 -13.66 -22.80
C GLU A 61 0.17 -13.54 -21.88
N ALA A 62 0.86 -12.39 -21.90
CA ALA A 62 1.98 -12.13 -21.01
C ALA A 62 1.54 -12.17 -19.53
N PHE A 63 0.37 -11.63 -19.22
CA PHE A 63 -0.18 -11.68 -17.87
C PHE A 63 -0.43 -13.13 -17.42
N GLU A 64 -1.12 -13.94 -18.20
CA GLU A 64 -1.40 -15.35 -17.86
C GLU A 64 -0.13 -16.20 -17.73
N HIS A 65 0.92 -15.86 -18.49
CA HIS A 65 2.21 -16.52 -18.39
C HIS A 65 2.96 -16.15 -17.11
N ASP A 66 3.07 -14.86 -16.78
CA ASP A 66 3.99 -14.33 -15.76
C ASP A 66 3.35 -14.16 -14.38
N TYR A 67 2.03 -13.99 -14.29
CA TYR A 67 1.33 -13.68 -13.04
C TYR A 67 0.46 -14.83 -12.56
N LYS A 68 1.03 -15.75 -11.78
CA LYS A 68 0.24 -16.79 -11.06
C LYS A 68 -0.46 -16.20 -9.83
N VAL A 69 0.14 -15.17 -9.24
CA VAL A 69 -0.42 -14.38 -8.12
C VAL A 69 -0.38 -12.91 -8.53
N TYR A 70 -1.50 -12.24 -8.41
CA TYR A 70 -1.66 -10.85 -8.81
C TYR A 70 -2.54 -10.08 -7.82
N PRO A 71 -2.49 -8.73 -7.82
CA PRO A 71 -3.28 -7.90 -6.94
C PRO A 71 -4.78 -8.09 -7.14
N GLN A 72 -5.49 -8.29 -6.05
CA GLN A 72 -6.95 -8.39 -5.98
C GLN A 72 -7.49 -7.32 -5.04
N LYS A 73 -8.79 -7.03 -5.15
CA LYS A 73 -9.45 -6.07 -4.26
C LYS A 73 -9.25 -6.45 -2.79
N GLY A 74 -8.74 -5.50 -2.00
CA GLY A 74 -8.39 -5.69 -0.60
C GLY A 74 -6.92 -6.02 -0.37
N ASP A 75 -6.16 -6.39 -1.40
CA ASP A 75 -4.71 -6.52 -1.27
C ASP A 75 -4.03 -5.16 -1.11
N ILE A 76 -2.78 -5.17 -0.66
CA ILE A 76 -1.97 -3.96 -0.48
C ILE A 76 -0.75 -4.05 -1.39
N LEU A 77 -0.49 -3.00 -2.15
CA LEU A 77 0.79 -2.80 -2.84
C LEU A 77 1.69 -1.91 -1.99
N MET A 78 2.96 -2.25 -1.89
CA MET A 78 3.98 -1.49 -1.17
C MET A 78 5.20 -1.26 -2.04
N THR A 79 5.74 -0.04 -2.06
CA THR A 79 7.01 0.26 -2.72
C THR A 79 8.18 -0.39 -1.97
N ARG A 80 9.11 -1.01 -2.72
CA ARG A 80 10.27 -1.69 -2.13
C ARG A 80 11.62 -1.35 -2.77
N ILE A 81 11.64 -0.56 -3.84
CA ILE A 81 12.85 -0.09 -4.53
C ILE A 81 12.70 1.40 -4.81
N GLY A 82 13.70 2.19 -4.46
CA GLY A 82 13.71 3.65 -4.57
C GLY A 82 13.03 4.31 -3.38
N ASP A 83 11.78 4.70 -3.53
CA ASP A 83 10.90 4.96 -2.40
C ASP A 83 10.55 3.61 -1.75
N VAL A 84 10.78 3.47 -0.44
CA VAL A 84 10.55 2.21 0.28
C VAL A 84 9.53 2.44 1.38
N GLY A 85 8.40 1.72 1.31
CA GLY A 85 7.41 1.67 2.38
C GLY A 85 6.13 2.45 2.15
N THR A 86 5.98 3.13 1.01
CA THR A 86 4.69 3.73 0.63
C THR A 86 3.72 2.62 0.21
N THR A 87 2.51 2.65 0.75
CA THR A 87 1.49 1.61 0.52
C THR A 87 0.21 2.18 -0.06
N ASN A 88 -0.55 1.33 -0.76
CA ASN A 88 -1.91 1.63 -1.18
C ASN A 88 -2.74 0.35 -1.24
N VAL A 89 -4.03 0.46 -0.93
CA VAL A 89 -4.99 -0.66 -0.96
C VAL A 89 -5.62 -0.75 -2.35
N VAL A 90 -5.64 -1.96 -2.90
CA VAL A 90 -6.28 -2.23 -4.20
C VAL A 90 -7.80 -2.20 -4.04
N GLU A 91 -8.47 -1.27 -4.72
CA GLU A 91 -9.93 -1.11 -4.65
C GLU A 91 -10.66 -1.63 -5.89
N THR A 92 -9.93 -1.85 -7.00
CA THR A 92 -10.51 -2.39 -8.23
C THR A 92 -10.62 -3.90 -8.21
N SER A 93 -11.57 -4.43 -8.98
CA SER A 93 -11.68 -5.87 -9.27
C SER A 93 -11.02 -6.24 -10.60
N GLU A 94 -10.48 -5.27 -11.34
CA GLU A 94 -9.77 -5.50 -12.58
C GLU A 94 -8.42 -6.19 -12.32
N LYS A 95 -7.97 -7.00 -13.28
CA LYS A 95 -6.63 -7.59 -13.24
C LYS A 95 -5.57 -6.49 -13.29
N LEU A 96 -4.56 -6.61 -12.44
CA LEU A 96 -3.43 -5.69 -12.37
C LEU A 96 -2.13 -6.48 -12.45
N ALA A 97 -1.24 -6.07 -13.30
CA ALA A 97 0.15 -6.54 -13.33
C ALA A 97 1.04 -5.57 -12.55
N PHE A 98 2.15 -6.04 -11.97
CA PHE A 98 3.03 -5.17 -11.19
C PHE A 98 4.51 -5.58 -11.32
N TYR A 99 5.36 -4.57 -11.22
CA TYR A 99 6.80 -4.70 -11.35
C TYR A 99 7.46 -4.99 -10.00
N VAL A 100 8.65 -5.57 -10.01
CA VAL A 100 9.45 -5.90 -8.81
C VAL A 100 9.75 -4.71 -7.90
N SER A 101 9.57 -3.48 -8.36
CA SER A 101 9.66 -2.28 -7.51
C SER A 101 8.53 -2.16 -6.49
N LEU A 102 7.49 -2.99 -6.63
CA LEU A 102 6.39 -3.16 -5.69
C LEU A 102 6.44 -4.56 -5.07
N ALA A 103 6.01 -4.67 -3.83
CA ALA A 103 5.63 -5.92 -3.18
C ALA A 103 4.10 -5.97 -3.07
N LEU A 104 3.53 -7.13 -3.35
CA LEU A 104 2.12 -7.42 -3.13
C LEU A 104 1.96 -8.09 -1.77
N LEU A 105 1.12 -7.53 -0.92
CA LEU A 105 0.74 -8.10 0.35
C LEU A 105 -0.72 -8.55 0.28
N LYS A 106 -0.97 -9.81 0.62
CA LYS A 106 -2.30 -10.41 0.70
C LYS A 106 -2.66 -10.63 2.17
N PRO A 107 -3.44 -9.72 2.80
CA PRO A 107 -3.88 -9.85 4.17
C PRO A 107 -4.67 -11.15 4.37
N GLN A 108 -4.35 -11.91 5.42
CA GLN A 108 -5.00 -13.20 5.72
C GLN A 108 -5.95 -13.07 6.93
N THR A 109 -5.41 -12.64 8.06
CA THR A 109 -6.13 -12.59 9.34
C THR A 109 -6.23 -11.17 9.90
N ILE A 110 -6.07 -10.17 9.03
CA ILE A 110 -6.01 -8.76 9.38
C ILE A 110 -6.83 -7.93 8.38
N ASP A 111 -7.50 -6.90 8.84
CA ASP A 111 -8.21 -5.97 7.97
C ASP A 111 -7.22 -5.16 7.11
N SER A 112 -7.49 -5.04 5.81
CA SER A 112 -6.58 -4.39 4.85
C SER A 112 -6.33 -2.92 5.13
N TYR A 113 -7.37 -2.15 5.48
CA TYR A 113 -7.22 -0.73 5.79
C TYR A 113 -6.55 -0.50 7.14
N PHE A 114 -6.83 -1.36 8.12
CA PHE A 114 -6.10 -1.36 9.37
C PHE A 114 -4.61 -1.61 9.13
N LEU A 115 -4.27 -2.68 8.38
CA LEU A 115 -2.88 -3.00 8.06
C LEU A 115 -2.20 -1.86 7.30
N HIS A 116 -2.84 -1.30 6.26
CA HIS A 116 -2.32 -0.14 5.53
C HIS A 116 -1.97 1.02 6.47
N ASN A 117 -2.84 1.36 7.41
CA ASN A 117 -2.61 2.44 8.37
C ASN A 117 -1.49 2.11 9.38
N ILE A 118 -1.45 0.88 9.87
CA ILE A 118 -0.36 0.42 10.76
C ILE A 118 0.99 0.45 10.05
N MET A 119 1.04 0.12 8.76
CA MET A 119 2.27 0.21 7.96
C MET A 119 2.78 1.65 7.83
N GLY A 120 1.91 2.66 7.92
CA GLY A 120 2.29 4.08 8.02
C GLY A 120 2.74 4.51 9.42
N ALA A 121 2.50 3.72 10.46
CA ALA A 121 2.80 4.09 11.83
C ALA A 121 4.31 4.01 12.15
N PHE A 122 4.73 4.78 13.15
CA PHE A 122 6.15 4.93 13.54
C PHE A 122 6.85 3.59 13.80
N GLU A 123 6.21 2.66 14.52
CA GLU A 123 6.81 1.37 14.86
C GLU A 123 7.14 0.55 13.61
N PHE A 124 6.19 0.43 12.69
CA PHE A 124 6.39 -0.29 11.43
C PHE A 124 7.46 0.39 10.55
N GLN A 125 7.37 1.71 10.39
CA GLN A 125 8.32 2.48 9.57
C GLN A 125 9.75 2.41 10.13
N LYS A 126 9.91 2.38 11.46
CA LYS A 126 11.21 2.13 12.11
C LYS A 126 11.74 0.75 11.73
N GLY A 127 10.94 -0.31 11.91
CA GLY A 127 11.32 -1.68 11.56
C GLY A 127 11.65 -1.87 10.07
N LEU A 128 10.93 -1.15 9.20
CA LEU A 128 11.18 -1.10 7.77
C LEU A 128 12.54 -0.47 7.46
N LYS A 129 12.83 0.69 8.03
CA LYS A 129 14.10 1.41 7.84
C LYS A 129 15.30 0.58 8.27
N GLU A 130 15.20 -0.11 9.41
CA GLU A 130 16.27 -0.97 9.94
C GLU A 130 16.61 -2.15 9.02
N ARG A 131 15.67 -2.58 8.15
CA ARG A 131 15.83 -3.71 7.22
C ARG A 131 16.06 -3.28 5.77
N THR A 132 15.94 -1.99 5.49
CA THR A 132 16.18 -1.42 4.16
C THR A 132 17.67 -1.35 3.89
N LEU A 133 18.11 -1.81 2.73
CA LEU A 133 19.49 -1.70 2.25
C LEU A 133 19.73 -0.27 1.76
N LEU A 134 20.10 0.61 2.69
CA LEU A 134 20.31 2.04 2.42
C LEU A 134 21.55 2.31 1.56
N THR A 135 22.51 1.38 1.54
CA THR A 135 23.73 1.47 0.71
C THR A 135 23.52 1.06 -0.75
N ALA A 136 22.38 0.44 -1.06
CA ALA A 136 22.02 0.13 -2.45
C ALA A 136 21.55 1.39 -3.17
N ILE A 137 21.88 1.51 -4.47
CA ILE A 137 21.46 2.62 -5.34
C ILE A 137 20.66 2.04 -6.51
N PRO A 138 19.35 2.21 -6.55
CA PRO A 138 18.48 2.79 -5.52
C PRO A 138 18.39 1.91 -4.25
N GLN A 139 18.06 2.52 -3.09
CA GLN A 139 17.81 1.76 -1.86
C GLN A 139 16.67 0.74 -2.08
N LYS A 140 16.71 -0.36 -1.33
CA LYS A 140 15.72 -1.44 -1.48
C LYS A 140 15.55 -2.27 -0.22
N ILE A 141 14.42 -2.95 -0.12
CA ILE A 141 14.19 -3.99 0.87
C ILE A 141 13.83 -5.31 0.18
N ASN A 142 14.36 -6.42 0.67
CA ASN A 142 14.03 -7.74 0.14
C ASN A 142 12.69 -8.23 0.72
N LYS A 143 11.97 -9.03 -0.05
CA LYS A 143 10.67 -9.61 0.33
C LYS A 143 10.70 -10.29 1.71
N ASP A 144 11.71 -11.13 1.95
CA ASP A 144 11.83 -11.86 3.21
C ASP A 144 12.06 -10.94 4.42
N GLU A 145 12.73 -9.78 4.22
CA GLU A 145 12.93 -8.78 5.27
C GLU A 145 11.65 -8.00 5.56
N ILE A 146 10.80 -7.78 4.55
CA ILE A 146 9.47 -7.18 4.72
C ILE A 146 8.64 -8.05 5.68
N GLY A 147 8.62 -9.37 5.47
CA GLY A 147 7.88 -10.33 6.32
C GLY A 147 8.35 -10.38 7.78
N LYS A 148 9.57 -9.95 8.08
CA LYS A 148 10.15 -9.95 9.43
C LYS A 148 9.88 -8.67 10.23
N ILE A 149 9.26 -7.66 9.63
CA ILE A 149 8.98 -6.38 10.32
C ILE A 149 8.00 -6.63 11.46
N PRO A 150 8.37 -6.33 12.72
CA PRO A 150 7.47 -6.46 13.86
C PRO A 150 6.62 -5.20 14.03
N PHE A 151 5.39 -5.38 14.47
CA PHE A 151 4.48 -4.30 14.83
C PHE A 151 3.41 -4.81 15.78
N SER A 152 2.74 -3.89 16.49
CA SER A 152 1.69 -4.22 17.43
C SER A 152 0.32 -4.14 16.77
N ILE A 153 -0.54 -5.15 17.01
CA ILE A 153 -1.90 -5.22 16.48
C ILE A 153 -2.90 -5.63 17.54
N THR A 154 -4.15 -5.21 17.38
CA THR A 154 -5.28 -5.84 18.05
C THR A 154 -5.69 -7.11 17.28
N LEU A 155 -6.04 -8.18 17.97
CA LEU A 155 -6.63 -9.37 17.36
C LEU A 155 -8.15 -9.24 17.15
N ASN A 156 -8.75 -8.20 17.72
CA ASN A 156 -10.18 -7.94 17.56
C ASN A 156 -10.47 -7.34 16.19
N ILE A 157 -11.06 -8.14 15.29
CA ILE A 157 -11.33 -7.73 13.90
C ILE A 157 -12.31 -6.56 13.80
N ASP A 158 -13.23 -6.40 14.74
CA ASP A 158 -14.16 -5.27 14.75
C ASP A 158 -13.45 -3.97 15.10
N GLU A 159 -12.45 -4.03 16.01
CA GLU A 159 -11.58 -2.89 16.29
C GLU A 159 -10.73 -2.54 15.08
N GLN A 160 -10.12 -3.54 14.43
CA GLN A 160 -9.34 -3.33 13.21
C GLN A 160 -10.17 -2.62 12.13
N LYS A 161 -11.37 -3.14 11.81
CA LYS A 161 -12.27 -2.52 10.84
C LYS A 161 -12.63 -1.10 11.23
N LYS A 162 -12.95 -0.86 12.50
CA LYS A 162 -13.32 0.48 12.99
C LYS A 162 -12.18 1.48 12.83
N ILE A 163 -10.94 1.06 13.09
CA ILE A 163 -9.74 1.88 12.90
C ILE A 163 -9.51 2.10 11.39
N GLY A 164 -9.54 1.05 10.59
CA GLY A 164 -9.37 1.11 9.14
C GLY A 164 -10.36 2.04 8.46
N ASP A 165 -11.66 1.88 8.76
CA ASP A 165 -12.74 2.72 8.24
C ASP A 165 -12.61 4.19 8.66
N TYR A 166 -12.17 4.45 9.88
CA TYR A 166 -11.97 5.80 10.38
C TYR A 166 -10.90 6.53 9.58
N PHE A 167 -9.73 5.93 9.42
CA PHE A 167 -8.63 6.53 8.66
C PHE A 167 -8.96 6.62 7.16
N LYS A 168 -9.58 5.60 6.57
CA LYS A 168 -10.06 5.65 5.18
C LYS A 168 -10.98 6.86 4.93
N LYS A 169 -11.88 7.16 5.87
CA LYS A 169 -12.75 8.35 5.78
C LYS A 169 -11.96 9.64 5.87
N LEU A 170 -10.95 9.70 6.75
CA LEU A 170 -10.08 10.87 6.88
C LEU A 170 -9.28 11.12 5.59
N ASP A 171 -8.68 10.08 5.01
CA ASP A 171 -7.93 10.19 3.75
C ASP A 171 -8.82 10.66 2.59
N HIS A 172 -10.05 10.15 2.53
CA HIS A 172 -11.03 10.63 1.56
C HIS A 172 -11.36 12.12 1.74
N LEU A 173 -11.58 12.58 2.97
CA LEU A 173 -11.82 13.99 3.27
C LEU A 173 -10.62 14.86 2.93
N ILE A 174 -9.41 14.45 3.28
CA ILE A 174 -8.16 15.16 2.94
C ILE A 174 -8.05 15.30 1.42
N THR A 175 -8.21 14.21 0.68
CA THR A 175 -8.13 14.21 -0.79
C THR A 175 -9.21 15.11 -1.41
N PHE A 176 -10.43 15.07 -0.88
CA PHE A 176 -11.53 15.92 -1.34
C PHE A 176 -11.22 17.41 -1.14
N HIS A 177 -10.72 17.79 0.04
CA HIS A 177 -10.36 19.18 0.35
C HIS A 177 -9.16 19.65 -0.49
N GLN A 178 -8.15 18.84 -0.69
CA GLN A 178 -7.02 19.15 -1.57
C GLN A 178 -7.48 19.42 -3.00
N ARG A 179 -8.34 18.58 -3.58
CA ARG A 179 -8.90 18.79 -4.94
C ARG A 179 -9.70 20.09 -5.02
N LYS A 180 -10.48 20.40 -3.99
CA LYS A 180 -11.26 21.65 -3.92
C LYS A 180 -10.34 22.86 -3.84
N TYR A 181 -9.27 22.80 -3.05
CA TYR A 181 -8.26 23.83 -2.93
C TYR A 181 -7.55 24.09 -4.27
N PHE A 182 -7.06 23.05 -4.94
CA PHE A 182 -6.42 23.19 -6.26
C PHE A 182 -7.36 23.78 -7.31
N LYS A 183 -8.63 23.41 -7.29
CA LYS A 183 -9.63 23.99 -8.18
C LYS A 183 -9.82 25.49 -7.91
N TYR A 184 -9.89 25.87 -6.64
CA TYR A 184 -10.00 27.28 -6.22
C TYR A 184 -8.79 28.08 -6.66
N GLU A 185 -7.55 27.63 -6.41
CA GLU A 185 -6.33 28.30 -6.84
C GLU A 185 -6.26 28.47 -8.38
N LYS A 186 -6.69 27.46 -9.11
CA LYS A 186 -6.75 27.54 -10.59
C LYS A 186 -7.74 28.65 -11.06
N TYR A 187 -8.87 28.81 -10.39
CA TYR A 187 -9.82 29.89 -10.71
C TYR A 187 -9.28 31.25 -10.30
N LYS A 188 -8.67 31.37 -9.13
CA LYS A 188 -8.05 32.59 -8.63
C LYS A 188 -6.97 33.11 -9.59
N ASN A 189 -6.06 32.25 -10.04
CA ASN A 189 -5.01 32.63 -10.98
C ASN A 189 -5.60 33.10 -12.31
N LYS A 190 -6.66 32.46 -12.83
CA LYS A 190 -7.35 32.92 -14.03
C LYS A 190 -8.03 34.28 -13.92
N LEU A 191 -8.35 34.74 -12.71
CA LEU A 191 -8.94 36.06 -12.45
C LEU A 191 -7.88 37.14 -12.28
N ILE A 192 -6.63 36.79 -11.96
CA ILE A 192 -5.52 37.73 -11.76
C ILE A 192 -4.77 37.97 -13.09
N ASP A 193 -4.83 37.03 -14.02
CA ASP A 193 -4.22 37.12 -15.36
C ASP A 193 -5.07 37.96 -16.38
N ILE A 194 -6.13 38.65 -15.92
CA ILE A 194 -6.92 39.63 -16.67
C ILE A 194 -6.52 41.04 -16.27
#